data_94bfb3a926d79c4f95050dc2084c6ed6
#
_entry.id   94bfb3a926d79c4f95050dc2084c6ed6
#
_cell.length_a   1.000
_cell.length_b   1.000
_cell.length_c   1.000
_cell.angle_alpha   90.00
_cell.angle_beta   90.00
_cell.angle_gamma   90.00
#
_symmetry.space_group_name_H-M   'P 1'
#
loop_
_entity.id
_entity.type
_entity.pdbx_description
1 polymer ?
#
loop_
_entity_poly.entity_id
_entity_poly.type
_entity_poly.pdbx_seq_one_letter_code
_entity_poly.pdbx_strand_id
1 'polypeptide(L)'
;MKKTNVAVGVIIALGVVWTGAAWFTGKQIESHRDELLQNANAQLNAYAPNSRLKISYQDYQRGVFSSKVNLVIQANSQTEDNPLLKPGQSIILNETIDHGPFPFAQLKHFNLIPSMASVHTELANTDAVKKLFELTGNKSLINADTRIGYSGATDTALRVLPVDYQNAQSGERLATNGGTFNVSADNKGDKVSLDSDVDSLALTSKNEMGQPVLFTINGLKLSGNTHLSPEGVRIGDQSVDIEKVNASINGQDALTLHKMKGTSSFDNSAGKIGGNIDYKVEGIQLQKQDFGQAALKMKLSQFDAQAVKAFSDRYNAQMQELLSQPGVAEDPIRYQAGVHQILMSNLPMLLKGSPAISIAPLSWKNDKGESTFNLNANFNDPSAVTGEAQTLSAMVDRVLKSLDSKLVINMPMATETMHKVGLAEGYQADDAQKLADQQVKGLAAMGQMFRLTQQQDNNIVTSLQYTNGQVNMNGDKMTLEQFLSRYMLGMPTSEGMPQ
;
A
#
# COMPACT_ATOMS: atom_id res chain seq x y z
N MET A 1 62.04 19.75 -11.98
CA MET A 1 62.14 19.00 -10.72
C MET A 1 61.36 19.61 -9.51
N LYS A 2 61.35 20.95 -9.29
CA LYS A 2 60.63 21.53 -8.11
C LYS A 2 59.11 21.36 -8.12
N LYS A 3 58.46 21.39 -9.30
CA LYS A 3 56.97 21.23 -9.39
C LYS A 3 56.51 19.81 -9.09
N THR A 4 57.30 18.79 -9.46
CA THR A 4 56.99 17.38 -9.21
C THR A 4 57.09 17.04 -7.72
N ASN A 5 58.09 17.58 -7.01
CA ASN A 5 58.28 17.36 -5.58
C ASN A 5 57.15 18.02 -4.74
N VAL A 6 56.66 19.19 -5.19
CA VAL A 6 55.49 19.85 -4.55
C VAL A 6 54.23 19.03 -4.78
N ALA A 7 53.98 18.51 -5.97
CA ALA A 7 52.85 17.66 -6.26
C ALA A 7 52.86 16.37 -5.43
N VAL A 8 54.01 15.71 -5.30
CA VAL A 8 54.18 14.51 -4.45
C VAL A 8 53.94 14.84 -2.98
N GLY A 9 54.46 15.98 -2.48
CA GLY A 9 54.18 16.42 -1.11
C GLY A 9 52.72 16.70 -0.82
N VAL A 10 51.99 17.30 -1.74
CA VAL A 10 50.54 17.54 -1.65
C VAL A 10 49.76 16.22 -1.63
N ILE A 11 50.10 15.27 -2.48
CA ILE A 11 49.43 13.94 -2.52
C ILE A 11 49.64 13.19 -1.20
N ILE A 12 50.87 13.23 -0.64
CA ILE A 12 51.15 12.60 0.65
C ILE A 12 50.34 13.28 1.78
N ALA A 13 50.31 14.61 1.81
CA ALA A 13 49.57 15.36 2.80
C ALA A 13 48.06 15.06 2.73
N LEU A 14 47.46 15.00 1.54
CA LEU A 14 46.10 14.64 1.30
C LEU A 14 45.80 13.19 1.75
N GLY A 15 46.74 12.27 1.47
CA GLY A 15 46.63 10.87 1.91
C GLY A 15 46.65 10.73 3.44
N VAL A 16 47.51 11.50 4.15
CA VAL A 16 47.55 11.52 5.62
C VAL A 16 46.25 12.09 6.21
N VAL A 17 45.77 13.21 5.63
CA VAL A 17 44.47 13.81 6.07
C VAL A 17 43.33 12.86 5.86
N TRP A 18 43.25 12.19 4.69
CA TRP A 18 42.20 11.20 4.42
C TRP A 18 42.27 10.00 5.37
N THR A 19 43.46 9.44 5.60
CA THR A 19 43.66 8.33 6.54
C THR A 19 43.22 8.71 7.97
N GLY A 20 43.60 9.89 8.42
CA GLY A 20 43.21 10.40 9.75
C GLY A 20 41.70 10.64 9.86
N ALA A 21 41.08 11.19 8.83
CA ALA A 21 39.64 11.41 8.76
C ALA A 21 38.89 10.07 8.74
N ALA A 22 39.33 9.09 7.96
CA ALA A 22 38.71 7.75 7.92
C ALA A 22 38.81 7.04 9.27
N TRP A 23 39.95 7.10 9.92
CA TRP A 23 40.13 6.56 11.27
C TRP A 23 39.21 7.25 12.30
N PHE A 24 39.10 8.58 12.26
CA PHE A 24 38.23 9.37 13.12
C PHE A 24 36.76 9.01 12.89
N THR A 25 36.31 8.91 11.63
CA THR A 25 34.93 8.52 11.28
C THR A 25 34.63 7.11 11.79
N GLY A 26 35.54 6.15 11.64
CA GLY A 26 35.38 4.80 12.17
C GLY A 26 35.26 4.80 13.70
N LYS A 27 36.00 5.67 14.41
CA LYS A 27 35.88 5.81 15.86
C LYS A 27 34.54 6.43 16.27
N GLN A 28 34.02 7.38 15.52
CA GLN A 28 32.70 7.97 15.75
C GLN A 28 31.58 6.91 15.57
N ILE A 29 31.64 6.10 14.54
CA ILE A 29 30.68 5.01 14.30
C ILE A 29 30.70 4.03 15.47
N GLU A 30 31.91 3.61 15.91
CA GLU A 30 32.08 2.72 17.07
C GLU A 30 31.48 3.30 18.37
N SER A 31 31.68 4.60 18.63
CA SER A 31 31.18 5.25 19.85
C SER A 31 29.66 5.44 19.89
N HIS A 32 28.98 5.50 18.74
CA HIS A 32 27.52 5.65 18.64
C HIS A 32 26.79 4.32 18.35
N ARG A 33 27.52 3.21 18.32
CA ARG A 33 26.98 1.89 17.98
C ARG A 33 25.76 1.50 18.82
N ASP A 34 25.83 1.71 20.15
CA ASP A 34 24.76 1.31 21.05
C ASP A 34 23.50 2.18 20.87
N GLU A 35 23.67 3.47 20.57
CA GLU A 35 22.57 4.37 20.21
C GLU A 35 21.90 3.95 18.90
N LEU A 36 22.68 3.63 17.86
CA LEU A 36 22.17 3.12 16.60
C LEU A 36 21.39 1.83 16.77
N LEU A 37 21.87 0.92 17.61
CA LEU A 37 21.20 -0.33 17.94
C LEU A 37 19.87 -0.12 18.69
N GLN A 38 19.84 0.80 19.65
CA GLN A 38 18.60 1.16 20.35
C GLN A 38 17.57 1.75 19.37
N ASN A 39 17.99 2.65 18.50
CA ASN A 39 17.13 3.25 17.49
C ASN A 39 16.59 2.19 16.50
N ALA A 40 17.45 1.26 16.05
CA ALA A 40 17.03 0.17 15.17
C ALA A 40 15.99 -0.75 15.84
N ASN A 41 16.20 -1.12 17.11
CA ASN A 41 15.21 -1.91 17.86
C ASN A 41 13.92 -1.14 18.14
N ALA A 42 14.00 0.17 18.42
CA ALA A 42 12.83 1.02 18.59
C ALA A 42 12.00 1.09 17.28
N GLN A 43 12.66 1.25 16.14
CA GLN A 43 11.99 1.22 14.82
C GLN A 43 11.41 -0.17 14.51
N LEU A 44 12.15 -1.25 14.77
CA LEU A 44 11.64 -2.62 14.61
C LEU A 44 10.36 -2.82 15.42
N ASN A 45 10.36 -2.41 16.69
CA ASN A 45 9.18 -2.50 17.54
C ASN A 45 8.03 -1.58 17.11
N ALA A 46 8.33 -0.42 16.53
CA ALA A 46 7.30 0.49 16.00
C ALA A 46 6.63 -0.04 14.73
N TYR A 47 7.40 -0.64 13.81
CA TYR A 47 6.88 -1.15 12.53
C TYR A 47 6.42 -2.61 12.59
N ALA A 48 6.99 -3.43 13.49
CA ALA A 48 6.69 -4.85 13.62
C ALA A 48 6.65 -5.30 15.10
N PRO A 49 5.79 -4.70 15.96
CA PRO A 49 5.78 -4.96 17.40
C PRO A 49 5.47 -6.43 17.75
N ASN A 50 4.67 -7.10 16.92
CA ASN A 50 4.32 -8.52 17.13
C ASN A 50 5.35 -9.50 16.54
N SER A 51 6.39 -9.00 15.86
CA SER A 51 7.47 -9.86 15.34
C SER A 51 8.23 -10.56 16.47
N ARG A 52 8.21 -9.98 17.70
CA ARG A 52 8.98 -10.46 18.86
C ARG A 52 10.45 -10.69 18.51
N LEU A 53 11.01 -9.84 17.63
CA LEU A 53 12.39 -9.89 17.20
C LEU A 53 13.20 -8.81 17.90
N LYS A 54 14.49 -9.05 18.03
CA LYS A 54 15.48 -8.05 18.44
C LYS A 54 16.67 -8.07 17.51
N ILE A 55 17.30 -6.91 17.37
CA ILE A 55 18.53 -6.71 16.63
C ILE A 55 19.68 -6.58 17.63
N SER A 56 20.81 -7.19 17.34
CA SER A 56 22.06 -7.08 18.07
C SER A 56 23.25 -7.05 17.13
N TYR A 57 24.40 -6.53 17.60
CA TYR A 57 25.65 -6.59 16.86
C TYR A 57 26.53 -7.73 17.42
N GLN A 58 27.24 -8.41 16.51
CA GLN A 58 28.26 -9.40 16.84
C GLN A 58 29.49 -9.18 15.96
N ASP A 59 30.64 -9.65 16.43
CA ASP A 59 31.91 -9.71 15.69
C ASP A 59 32.36 -8.36 15.10
N TYR A 60 32.16 -7.27 15.84
CA TYR A 60 32.62 -5.94 15.38
C TYR A 60 34.13 -5.88 15.31
N GLN A 61 34.67 -5.62 14.11
CA GLN A 61 36.09 -5.48 13.83
C GLN A 61 36.34 -4.16 13.14
N ARG A 62 37.04 -3.24 13.81
CA ARG A 62 37.40 -1.94 13.24
C ARG A 62 38.80 -1.96 12.62
N GLY A 63 38.90 -1.59 11.34
CA GLY A 63 40.12 -1.19 10.68
C GLY A 63 40.28 0.32 10.58
N VAL A 64 41.28 0.76 9.82
CA VAL A 64 41.52 2.19 9.57
C VAL A 64 40.48 2.76 8.59
N PHE A 65 40.24 2.08 7.48
CA PHE A 65 39.38 2.55 6.39
C PHE A 65 38.05 1.86 6.33
N SER A 66 37.88 0.74 7.03
CA SER A 66 36.63 0.01 7.08
C SER A 66 36.46 -0.73 8.38
N SER A 67 35.21 -1.02 8.74
CA SER A 67 34.81 -1.92 9.83
C SER A 67 33.97 -3.05 9.26
N LYS A 68 33.97 -4.18 9.95
CA LYS A 68 33.06 -5.30 9.67
C LYS A 68 32.23 -5.57 10.92
N VAL A 69 30.96 -5.91 10.72
CA VAL A 69 30.06 -6.26 11.82
C VAL A 69 28.96 -7.19 11.31
N ASN A 70 28.50 -8.09 12.18
CA ASN A 70 27.33 -8.90 11.92
C ASN A 70 26.14 -8.30 12.65
N LEU A 71 25.10 -7.92 11.91
CA LEU A 71 23.82 -7.52 12.48
C LEU A 71 22.97 -8.78 12.59
N VAL A 72 22.62 -9.15 13.83
CA VAL A 72 21.93 -10.40 14.14
C VAL A 72 20.50 -10.09 14.55
N ILE A 73 19.55 -10.66 13.81
CA ILE A 73 18.11 -10.59 14.07
C ILE A 73 17.69 -11.93 14.65
N GLN A 74 17.14 -11.93 15.86
CA GLN A 74 16.73 -13.15 16.57
C GLN A 74 15.43 -12.92 17.35
N ALA A 75 14.76 -14.00 17.77
CA ALA A 75 13.60 -13.90 18.63
C ALA A 75 13.96 -13.27 20.00
N ASN A 76 13.06 -12.44 20.55
CA ASN A 76 13.25 -11.80 21.86
C ASN A 76 13.35 -12.82 22.99
N SER A 77 12.60 -13.93 22.89
CA SER A 77 12.61 -15.03 23.84
C SER A 77 13.10 -16.31 23.14
N GLN A 78 13.96 -17.07 23.78
CA GLN A 78 14.42 -18.36 23.28
C GLN A 78 13.52 -19.53 23.71
N THR A 79 12.50 -19.26 24.54
CA THR A 79 11.61 -20.28 25.11
C THR A 79 10.18 -20.21 24.57
N GLU A 80 9.80 -19.12 23.89
CA GLU A 80 8.48 -18.95 23.30
C GLU A 80 8.53 -19.13 21.79
N ASP A 81 7.49 -19.75 21.21
CA ASP A 81 7.35 -19.86 19.75
C ASP A 81 7.26 -18.47 19.12
N ASN A 82 8.13 -18.23 18.15
CA ASN A 82 8.13 -17.02 17.34
C ASN A 82 7.59 -17.36 15.94
N PRO A 83 6.67 -16.56 15.37
CA PRO A 83 6.07 -16.85 14.08
C PRO A 83 7.08 -16.81 12.92
N LEU A 84 8.21 -16.12 13.07
CA LEU A 84 9.19 -15.91 12.01
C LEU A 84 10.48 -16.71 12.18
N LEU A 85 10.92 -16.93 13.43
CA LEU A 85 12.17 -17.60 13.73
C LEU A 85 11.99 -18.62 14.87
N LYS A 86 12.39 -19.86 14.65
CA LYS A 86 12.39 -20.87 15.71
C LYS A 86 13.42 -20.52 16.79
N PRO A 87 13.21 -20.98 18.04
CA PRO A 87 14.21 -20.81 19.09
C PRO A 87 15.61 -21.23 18.65
N GLY A 88 16.60 -20.38 18.90
CA GLY A 88 18.00 -20.60 18.49
C GLY A 88 18.33 -20.27 17.04
N GLN A 89 17.36 -19.95 16.20
CA GLN A 89 17.61 -19.45 14.84
C GLN A 89 17.87 -17.95 14.84
N SER A 90 18.71 -17.52 13.91
CA SER A 90 18.99 -16.10 13.66
C SER A 90 19.12 -15.81 12.17
N ILE A 91 18.73 -14.63 11.77
CA ILE A 91 19.06 -14.05 10.47
C ILE A 91 20.26 -13.15 10.72
N ILE A 92 21.32 -13.34 9.96
CA ILE A 92 22.56 -12.55 10.09
C ILE A 92 22.76 -11.75 8.80
N LEU A 93 22.97 -10.46 8.96
CA LEU A 93 23.40 -9.57 7.90
C LEU A 93 24.87 -9.23 8.12
N ASN A 94 25.72 -9.58 7.15
CA ASN A 94 27.12 -9.21 7.14
C ASN A 94 27.23 -7.77 6.63
N GLU A 95 27.79 -6.88 7.43
CA GLU A 95 27.98 -5.49 7.05
C GLU A 95 29.47 -5.16 6.91
N THR A 96 29.82 -4.53 5.81
CA THR A 96 31.13 -3.90 5.58
C THR A 96 30.92 -2.40 5.54
N ILE A 97 31.50 -1.67 6.47
CA ILE A 97 31.33 -0.23 6.65
C ILE A 97 32.62 0.45 6.21
N ASP A 98 32.64 1.04 5.03
CA ASP A 98 33.77 1.87 4.55
C ASP A 98 33.65 3.26 5.18
N HIS A 99 34.75 3.73 5.79
CA HIS A 99 34.81 5.00 6.51
C HIS A 99 35.04 6.19 5.56
N GLY A 100 34.35 7.33 5.88
CA GLY A 100 34.55 8.59 5.18
C GLY A 100 35.94 9.24 5.43
N PRO A 101 36.20 10.39 4.83
CA PRO A 101 35.27 11.23 4.05
C PRO A 101 34.99 10.73 2.62
N PHE A 102 35.80 9.86 2.08
CA PHE A 102 35.66 9.26 0.75
C PHE A 102 35.72 7.74 0.88
N PRO A 103 34.61 7.07 1.23
CA PRO A 103 34.57 5.63 1.35
C PRO A 103 35.01 4.92 0.08
N PHE A 104 35.71 3.80 0.20
CA PHE A 104 36.23 3.08 -0.97
C PHE A 104 35.15 2.60 -1.91
N ALA A 105 33.98 2.17 -1.37
CA ALA A 105 32.84 1.77 -2.18
C ALA A 105 32.35 2.91 -3.08
N GLN A 106 32.34 4.15 -2.58
CA GLN A 106 31.92 5.33 -3.34
C GLN A 106 33.00 5.71 -4.41
N LEU A 107 34.25 5.63 -4.04
CA LEU A 107 35.37 5.92 -4.98
C LEU A 107 35.37 4.94 -6.17
N LYS A 108 35.06 3.67 -5.98
CA LYS A 108 34.94 2.67 -7.05
C LYS A 108 33.88 3.05 -8.10
N HIS A 109 32.87 3.81 -7.71
CA HIS A 109 31.80 4.30 -8.58
C HIS A 109 32.02 5.76 -9.02
N PHE A 110 33.24 6.30 -8.85
CA PHE A 110 33.61 7.70 -9.14
C PHE A 110 32.71 8.72 -8.42
N ASN A 111 32.08 8.33 -7.32
CA ASN A 111 31.30 9.24 -6.48
C ASN A 111 32.25 9.94 -5.50
N LEU A 112 32.53 11.22 -5.77
CA LEU A 112 33.44 12.05 -4.97
C LEU A 112 32.68 12.92 -3.94
N ILE A 113 31.42 12.67 -3.70
CA ILE A 113 30.63 13.39 -2.67
C ILE A 113 31.12 12.91 -1.30
N PRO A 114 31.64 13.82 -0.44
CA PRO A 114 32.05 13.43 0.90
C PRO A 114 30.89 12.82 1.69
N SER A 115 31.13 11.69 2.33
CA SER A 115 30.13 10.99 3.15
C SER A 115 30.80 10.40 4.39
N MET A 116 30.00 10.23 5.46
CA MET A 116 30.47 9.69 6.73
C MET A 116 30.85 8.21 6.58
N ALA A 117 30.04 7.45 5.86
CA ALA A 117 30.29 6.03 5.60
C ALA A 117 29.57 5.53 4.35
N SER A 118 30.01 4.37 3.86
CA SER A 118 29.26 3.53 2.93
C SER A 118 29.17 2.14 3.53
N VAL A 119 27.95 1.60 3.64
CA VAL A 119 27.67 0.29 4.23
C VAL A 119 27.22 -0.66 3.13
N HIS A 120 27.93 -1.76 2.98
CA HIS A 120 27.53 -2.88 2.15
C HIS A 120 26.95 -3.97 3.05
N THR A 121 25.71 -4.38 2.80
CA THR A 121 24.96 -5.37 3.59
C THR A 121 24.60 -6.56 2.74
N GLU A 122 24.92 -7.77 3.20
CA GLU A 122 24.57 -9.04 2.59
C GLU A 122 23.95 -9.98 3.61
N LEU A 123 22.96 -10.77 3.19
CA LEU A 123 22.42 -11.85 4.01
C LEU A 123 23.47 -12.96 4.16
N ALA A 124 23.77 -13.39 5.39
CA ALA A 124 24.65 -14.52 5.66
C ALA A 124 23.91 -15.84 5.51
N ASN A 125 24.62 -16.89 5.05
CA ASN A 125 24.06 -18.23 4.95
C ASN A 125 24.00 -18.89 6.35
N THR A 126 22.85 -18.82 6.99
CA THR A 126 22.55 -19.47 8.28
C THR A 126 21.49 -20.56 8.09
N ASP A 127 21.31 -21.43 9.08
CA ASP A 127 20.31 -22.50 9.01
C ASP A 127 18.88 -21.97 8.80
N ALA A 128 18.59 -20.77 9.33
CA ALA A 128 17.29 -20.11 9.16
C ALA A 128 16.97 -19.75 7.70
N VAL A 129 18.01 -19.44 6.90
CA VAL A 129 17.89 -18.94 5.51
C VAL A 129 18.55 -19.86 4.49
N LYS A 130 19.00 -21.04 4.88
CA LYS A 130 19.72 -21.98 4.02
C LYS A 130 18.99 -22.29 2.71
N LYS A 131 17.67 -22.48 2.77
CA LYS A 131 16.85 -22.70 1.57
C LYS A 131 16.93 -21.55 0.57
N LEU A 132 17.01 -20.31 1.05
CA LEU A 132 17.14 -19.13 0.16
C LEU A 132 18.49 -19.18 -0.59
N PHE A 133 19.56 -19.60 0.09
CA PHE A 133 20.88 -19.76 -0.55
C PHE A 133 20.91 -20.90 -1.56
N GLU A 134 20.25 -22.00 -1.29
CA GLU A 134 20.09 -23.11 -2.26
C GLU A 134 19.41 -22.60 -3.55
N LEU A 135 18.38 -21.76 -3.43
CA LEU A 135 17.64 -21.19 -4.55
C LEU A 135 18.43 -20.15 -5.35
N THR A 136 19.31 -19.40 -4.70
CA THR A 136 20.10 -18.32 -5.33
C THR A 136 21.49 -18.77 -5.78
N GLY A 137 21.76 -20.09 -5.80
CA GLY A 137 23.07 -20.63 -6.16
C GLY A 137 24.18 -20.19 -5.20
N ASN A 138 23.90 -20.24 -3.89
CA ASN A 138 24.76 -19.82 -2.78
C ASN A 138 25.15 -18.31 -2.79
N LYS A 139 24.34 -17.47 -3.43
CA LYS A 139 24.48 -16.00 -3.35
C LYS A 139 23.50 -15.44 -2.34
N SER A 140 23.85 -14.32 -1.71
CA SER A 140 22.93 -13.56 -0.86
C SER A 140 21.70 -13.13 -1.67
N LEU A 141 20.50 -13.45 -1.18
CA LEU A 141 19.24 -13.03 -1.79
C LEU A 141 19.10 -11.51 -1.81
N ILE A 142 19.64 -10.84 -0.79
CA ILE A 142 19.52 -9.40 -0.56
C ILE A 142 20.91 -8.81 -0.52
N ASN A 143 21.14 -7.78 -1.34
CA ASN A 143 22.34 -6.96 -1.31
C ASN A 143 21.91 -5.50 -1.21
N ALA A 144 22.41 -4.77 -0.22
CA ALA A 144 22.14 -3.37 -0.05
C ALA A 144 23.44 -2.55 0.06
N ASP A 145 23.49 -1.43 -0.66
CA ASP A 145 24.54 -0.45 -0.59
C ASP A 145 23.95 0.85 -0.04
N THR A 146 24.34 1.23 1.18
CA THR A 146 23.85 2.42 1.87
C THR A 146 24.96 3.45 1.99
N ARG A 147 24.75 4.64 1.43
CA ARG A 147 25.59 5.81 1.68
C ARG A 147 25.01 6.58 2.87
N ILE A 148 25.85 6.97 3.82
CA ILE A 148 25.48 7.77 4.99
C ILE A 148 26.21 9.11 4.89
N GLY A 149 25.44 10.19 4.76
CA GLY A 149 25.97 11.57 4.74
C GLY A 149 26.37 12.05 6.14
N TYR A 150 27.15 13.12 6.22
CA TYR A 150 27.53 13.74 7.50
C TYR A 150 26.35 14.35 8.27
N SER A 151 25.24 14.63 7.61
CA SER A 151 23.98 15.01 8.25
C SER A 151 23.20 13.84 8.87
N GLY A 152 23.66 12.60 8.65
CA GLY A 152 22.92 11.39 9.02
C GLY A 152 21.87 10.95 7.98
N ALA A 153 21.72 11.70 6.88
CA ALA A 153 20.85 11.27 5.79
C ALA A 153 21.43 10.03 5.09
N THR A 154 20.54 9.15 4.62
CA THR A 154 20.90 7.87 3.99
C THR A 154 20.34 7.76 2.58
N ASP A 155 21.13 7.15 1.69
CA ASP A 155 20.74 6.73 0.36
C ASP A 155 21.06 5.23 0.23
N THR A 156 20.04 4.40 0.10
CA THR A 156 20.17 2.95 0.04
C THR A 156 19.71 2.42 -1.31
N ALA A 157 20.56 1.65 -1.97
CA ALA A 157 20.22 0.85 -3.13
C ALA A 157 20.15 -0.63 -2.71
N LEU A 158 18.91 -1.15 -2.57
CA LEU A 158 18.64 -2.54 -2.25
C LEU A 158 18.35 -3.33 -3.53
N ARG A 159 18.99 -4.47 -3.70
CA ARG A 159 18.75 -5.42 -4.79
C ARG A 159 18.33 -6.76 -4.21
N VAL A 160 17.24 -7.29 -4.76
CA VAL A 160 16.76 -8.64 -4.49
C VAL A 160 17.07 -9.51 -5.71
N LEU A 161 17.73 -10.64 -5.51
CA LEU A 161 18.06 -11.56 -6.59
C LEU A 161 16.84 -12.34 -7.08
N PRO A 162 16.86 -12.85 -8.33
CA PRO A 162 15.85 -13.79 -8.82
C PRO A 162 15.75 -15.02 -7.92
N VAL A 163 14.50 -15.46 -7.68
CA VAL A 163 14.18 -16.68 -6.93
C VAL A 163 13.12 -17.47 -7.69
N ASP A 164 13.27 -18.78 -7.71
CA ASP A 164 12.26 -19.72 -8.16
C ASP A 164 12.21 -20.87 -7.15
N TYR A 165 11.25 -20.76 -6.24
CA TYR A 165 11.02 -21.77 -5.20
C TYR A 165 9.76 -22.56 -5.50
N GLN A 166 9.85 -23.86 -5.47
CA GLN A 166 8.71 -24.78 -5.57
C GLN A 166 8.71 -25.77 -4.40
N ASN A 167 7.59 -25.82 -3.70
CA ASN A 167 7.35 -26.84 -2.69
C ASN A 167 6.99 -28.16 -3.39
N ALA A 168 7.85 -29.17 -3.27
CA ALA A 168 7.65 -30.47 -3.93
C ALA A 168 6.42 -31.25 -3.42
N GLN A 169 5.94 -30.96 -2.20
CA GLN A 169 4.80 -31.67 -1.60
C GLN A 169 3.46 -30.97 -1.93
N SER A 170 3.36 -29.65 -1.75
CA SER A 170 2.13 -28.90 -2.00
C SER A 170 1.99 -28.48 -3.48
N GLY A 171 3.10 -28.37 -4.21
CA GLY A 171 3.16 -27.82 -5.56
C GLY A 171 3.10 -26.29 -5.61
N GLU A 172 3.08 -25.62 -4.46
CA GLU A 172 3.16 -24.18 -4.38
C GLU A 172 4.49 -23.66 -4.92
N ARG A 173 4.42 -22.56 -5.67
CA ARG A 173 5.62 -21.96 -6.27
C ARG A 173 5.60 -20.45 -6.07
N LEU A 174 6.73 -19.90 -5.66
CA LEU A 174 7.03 -18.47 -5.66
C LEU A 174 8.20 -18.21 -6.61
N ALA A 175 7.98 -17.43 -7.63
CA ALA A 175 9.04 -17.04 -8.55
C ALA A 175 9.07 -15.51 -8.73
N THR A 176 10.28 -14.96 -8.80
CA THR A 176 10.51 -13.53 -9.11
C THR A 176 11.79 -13.39 -9.90
N ASN A 177 11.82 -12.42 -10.83
CA ASN A 177 13.04 -12.00 -11.51
C ASN A 177 13.90 -11.06 -10.66
N GLY A 178 13.51 -10.85 -9.39
CA GLY A 178 14.16 -9.93 -8.49
C GLY A 178 13.64 -8.51 -8.62
N GLY A 179 14.36 -7.57 -8.03
CA GLY A 179 13.98 -6.16 -8.08
C GLY A 179 15.03 -5.25 -7.46
N THR A 180 14.87 -3.96 -7.73
CA THR A 180 15.68 -2.89 -7.16
C THR A 180 14.80 -1.92 -6.39
N PHE A 181 15.31 -1.44 -5.25
CA PHE A 181 14.64 -0.48 -4.39
C PHE A 181 15.66 0.58 -3.99
N ASN A 182 15.43 1.82 -4.39
CA ASN A 182 16.24 2.96 -3.99
C ASN A 182 15.46 3.75 -2.94
N VAL A 183 16.02 3.86 -1.75
CA VAL A 183 15.40 4.55 -0.62
C VAL A 183 16.34 5.64 -0.13
N SER A 184 15.87 6.88 -0.07
CA SER A 184 16.59 7.96 0.59
C SER A 184 15.79 8.46 1.78
N ALA A 185 16.46 8.72 2.89
CA ALA A 185 15.83 9.24 4.10
C ALA A 185 16.73 10.31 4.73
N ASP A 186 16.11 11.29 5.40
CA ASP A 186 16.85 12.18 6.29
C ASP A 186 17.23 11.46 7.60
N ASN A 187 17.99 12.11 8.45
CA ASN A 187 18.53 11.51 9.67
C ASN A 187 17.48 11.08 10.71
N LYS A 188 16.24 11.55 10.58
CA LYS A 188 15.13 11.20 11.48
C LYS A 188 14.09 10.29 10.80
N GLY A 189 14.20 10.10 9.48
CA GLY A 189 13.17 9.43 8.70
C GLY A 189 11.91 10.27 8.49
N ASP A 190 11.99 11.58 8.76
CA ASP A 190 10.88 12.50 8.53
C ASP A 190 10.61 12.64 7.04
N LYS A 191 11.65 12.75 6.21
CA LYS A 191 11.58 12.78 4.75
C LYS A 191 12.08 11.47 4.19
N VAL A 192 11.26 10.83 3.37
CA VAL A 192 11.59 9.55 2.73
C VAL A 192 11.20 9.61 1.26
N SER A 193 12.14 9.24 0.38
CA SER A 193 11.84 8.94 -1.02
C SER A 193 12.07 7.45 -1.28
N LEU A 194 11.24 6.88 -2.15
CA LEU A 194 11.31 5.49 -2.61
C LEU A 194 11.16 5.46 -4.11
N ASP A 195 12.02 4.71 -4.78
CA ASP A 195 11.85 4.26 -6.15
C ASP A 195 12.10 2.75 -6.19
N SER A 196 11.20 1.99 -6.80
CA SER A 196 11.36 0.55 -6.96
C SER A 196 11.00 0.10 -8.36
N ASP A 197 11.67 -0.97 -8.79
CA ASP A 197 11.41 -1.66 -10.05
C ASP A 197 11.48 -3.17 -9.79
N VAL A 198 10.35 -3.86 -10.00
CA VAL A 198 10.22 -5.32 -9.88
C VAL A 198 9.66 -5.86 -11.19
N ASP A 199 10.52 -6.56 -11.96
CA ASP A 199 10.15 -7.05 -13.29
C ASP A 199 8.97 -8.02 -13.25
N SER A 200 9.03 -9.02 -12.34
CA SER A 200 7.96 -10.01 -12.24
C SER A 200 7.89 -10.66 -10.86
N LEU A 201 6.67 -10.99 -10.47
CA LEU A 201 6.35 -11.82 -9.32
C LEU A 201 5.28 -12.83 -9.75
N ALA A 202 5.49 -14.12 -9.46
CA ALA A 202 4.54 -15.19 -9.73
C ALA A 202 4.34 -16.06 -8.49
N LEU A 203 3.09 -16.30 -8.14
CA LEU A 203 2.68 -17.17 -7.06
C LEU A 203 1.76 -18.26 -7.61
N THR A 204 2.12 -19.54 -7.39
CA THR A 204 1.24 -20.66 -7.69
C THR A 204 0.76 -21.28 -6.39
N SER A 205 -0.54 -21.46 -6.26
CA SER A 205 -1.20 -22.13 -5.14
C SER A 205 -2.30 -23.07 -5.65
N LYS A 206 -3.11 -23.62 -4.77
CA LYS A 206 -4.32 -24.38 -5.11
C LYS A 206 -5.53 -23.72 -4.50
N ASN A 207 -6.64 -23.68 -5.25
CA ASN A 207 -7.93 -23.28 -4.70
C ASN A 207 -8.54 -24.39 -3.83
N GLU A 208 -9.70 -24.14 -3.22
CA GLU A 208 -10.43 -25.11 -2.39
C GLU A 208 -10.78 -26.41 -3.13
N MET A 209 -10.91 -26.36 -4.45
CA MET A 209 -11.17 -27.54 -5.30
C MET A 209 -9.88 -28.28 -5.72
N GLY A 210 -8.71 -27.88 -5.18
CA GLY A 210 -7.41 -28.46 -5.50
C GLY A 210 -6.85 -28.06 -6.88
N GLN A 211 -7.49 -27.14 -7.59
CA GLN A 211 -7.05 -26.71 -8.90
C GLN A 211 -5.88 -25.71 -8.77
N PRO A 212 -4.84 -25.78 -9.61
CA PRO A 212 -3.74 -24.85 -9.59
C PRO A 212 -4.21 -23.44 -9.99
N VAL A 213 -3.88 -22.46 -9.15
CA VAL A 213 -4.08 -21.03 -9.38
C VAL A 213 -2.72 -20.39 -9.52
N LEU A 214 -2.49 -19.72 -10.65
CA LEU A 214 -1.30 -18.90 -10.87
C LEU A 214 -1.68 -17.43 -10.85
N PHE A 215 -1.05 -16.67 -9.97
CA PHE A 215 -1.15 -15.22 -9.91
C PHE A 215 0.19 -14.61 -10.33
N THR A 216 0.16 -13.65 -11.26
CA THR A 216 1.37 -12.95 -11.70
C THR A 216 1.19 -11.44 -11.70
N ILE A 217 2.25 -10.75 -11.34
CA ILE A 217 2.42 -9.30 -11.49
C ILE A 217 3.67 -9.09 -12.34
N ASN A 218 3.57 -8.27 -13.38
CA ASN A 218 4.68 -7.89 -14.23
C ASN A 218 4.83 -6.38 -14.27
N GLY A 219 6.06 -5.88 -14.26
CA GLY A 219 6.40 -4.47 -14.37
C GLY A 219 5.84 -3.63 -13.24
N LEU A 220 6.04 -4.05 -11.97
CA LEU A 220 5.66 -3.26 -10.80
C LEU A 220 6.70 -2.19 -10.53
N LYS A 221 6.28 -0.92 -10.56
CA LYS A 221 7.08 0.25 -10.16
C LYS A 221 6.37 1.01 -9.07
N LEU A 222 7.08 1.32 -8.00
CA LEU A 222 6.61 2.18 -6.92
C LEU A 222 7.52 3.40 -6.85
N SER A 223 6.94 4.58 -6.74
CA SER A 223 7.72 5.77 -6.41
C SER A 223 6.99 6.61 -5.37
N GLY A 224 7.74 7.37 -4.59
CA GLY A 224 7.15 8.23 -3.59
C GLY A 224 8.15 9.21 -3.00
N ASN A 225 7.64 10.42 -2.71
CA ASN A 225 8.36 11.43 -1.96
C ASN A 225 7.46 11.89 -0.83
N THR A 226 7.75 11.46 0.38
CA THR A 226 6.90 11.69 1.53
C THR A 226 7.66 12.36 2.67
N HIS A 227 6.91 13.08 3.51
CA HIS A 227 7.44 13.67 4.74
C HIS A 227 6.39 13.62 5.85
N LEU A 228 6.83 13.75 7.10
CA LEU A 228 5.92 13.89 8.22
C LEU A 228 5.43 15.33 8.34
N SER A 229 4.12 15.50 8.53
CA SER A 229 3.53 16.78 8.93
C SER A 229 3.92 17.11 10.37
N PRO A 230 3.69 18.33 10.85
CA PRO A 230 3.91 18.71 12.26
C PRO A 230 3.15 17.81 13.25
N GLU A 231 2.00 17.25 12.86
CA GLU A 231 1.18 16.34 13.66
C GLU A 231 1.62 14.87 13.55
N GLY A 232 2.66 14.59 12.75
CA GLY A 232 3.19 13.23 12.56
C GLY A 232 2.41 12.37 11.58
N VAL A 233 1.62 12.97 10.69
CA VAL A 233 0.99 12.28 9.56
C VAL A 233 1.94 12.28 8.37
N ARG A 234 2.17 11.13 7.74
CA ARG A 234 2.99 11.05 6.51
C ARG A 234 2.17 11.49 5.31
N ILE A 235 2.66 12.51 4.63
CA ILE A 235 2.04 13.15 3.47
C ILE A 235 3.06 13.29 2.34
N GLY A 236 2.62 13.66 1.15
CA GLY A 236 3.44 13.82 -0.05
C GLY A 236 2.87 13.05 -1.23
N ASP A 237 3.73 12.79 -2.22
CA ASP A 237 3.35 12.17 -3.48
C ASP A 237 3.76 10.70 -3.51
N GLN A 238 2.90 9.85 -4.06
CA GLN A 238 3.17 8.43 -4.27
C GLN A 238 2.57 7.99 -5.61
N SER A 239 3.24 7.04 -6.28
CA SER A 239 2.68 6.40 -7.46
C SER A 239 2.96 4.90 -7.45
N VAL A 240 2.06 4.15 -8.08
CA VAL A 240 2.19 2.75 -8.42
C VAL A 240 1.84 2.56 -9.89
N ASP A 241 2.73 1.92 -10.63
CA ASP A 241 2.52 1.51 -12.01
C ASP A 241 2.69 -0.02 -12.10
N ILE A 242 1.74 -0.72 -12.71
CA ILE A 242 1.79 -2.16 -12.95
C ILE A 242 1.42 -2.41 -14.40
N GLU A 243 2.33 -3.02 -15.15
CA GLU A 243 2.10 -3.30 -16.58
C GLU A 243 1.01 -4.36 -16.77
N LYS A 244 1.07 -5.46 -15.99
CA LYS A 244 0.10 -6.55 -16.11
C LYS A 244 -0.07 -7.27 -14.78
N VAL A 245 -1.34 -7.54 -14.42
CA VAL A 245 -1.73 -8.52 -13.40
C VAL A 245 -2.51 -9.63 -14.10
N ASN A 246 -2.19 -10.87 -13.81
CA ASN A 246 -2.92 -12.02 -14.34
C ASN A 246 -3.21 -13.03 -13.24
N ALA A 247 -4.44 -13.54 -13.23
CA ALA A 247 -4.84 -14.70 -12.44
C ALA A 247 -5.36 -15.77 -13.39
N SER A 248 -4.78 -16.98 -13.32
CA SER A 248 -5.22 -18.12 -14.11
C SER A 248 -5.56 -19.30 -13.22
N ILE A 249 -6.54 -20.10 -13.63
CA ILE A 249 -7.01 -21.31 -12.96
C ILE A 249 -6.89 -22.46 -13.97
N ASN A 250 -6.21 -23.55 -13.59
CA ASN A 250 -5.93 -24.68 -14.51
C ASN A 250 -5.26 -24.24 -15.81
N GLY A 251 -4.39 -23.21 -15.78
CA GLY A 251 -3.72 -22.67 -16.96
C GLY A 251 -4.60 -21.84 -17.89
N GLN A 252 -5.83 -21.56 -17.52
CA GLN A 252 -6.72 -20.65 -18.26
C GLN A 252 -6.79 -19.30 -17.56
N ASP A 253 -6.62 -18.21 -18.30
CA ASP A 253 -6.71 -16.85 -17.77
C ASP A 253 -8.14 -16.58 -17.28
N ALA A 254 -8.28 -16.39 -15.96
CA ALA A 254 -9.55 -16.02 -15.35
C ALA A 254 -9.72 -14.50 -15.32
N LEU A 255 -8.66 -13.77 -14.92
CA LEU A 255 -8.63 -12.31 -14.87
C LEU A 255 -7.28 -11.80 -15.40
N THR A 256 -7.32 -10.81 -16.26
CA THR A 256 -6.13 -10.04 -16.65
C THR A 256 -6.41 -8.55 -16.56
N LEU A 257 -5.54 -7.82 -15.89
CA LEU A 257 -5.55 -6.35 -15.82
C LEU A 257 -4.30 -5.82 -16.51
N HIS A 258 -4.47 -4.80 -17.33
CA HIS A 258 -3.39 -4.17 -18.08
C HIS A 258 -3.23 -2.70 -17.68
N LYS A 259 -1.98 -2.26 -17.55
CA LYS A 259 -1.57 -0.87 -17.31
C LYS A 259 -2.37 -0.23 -16.20
N MET A 260 -2.18 -0.75 -15.00
CA MET A 260 -2.72 -0.16 -13.78
C MET A 260 -1.83 0.98 -13.34
N LYS A 261 -2.42 2.13 -13.11
CA LYS A 261 -1.71 3.29 -12.56
C LYS A 261 -2.49 3.88 -11.40
N GLY A 262 -1.80 4.09 -10.30
CA GLY A 262 -2.31 4.79 -9.13
C GLY A 262 -1.39 5.95 -8.77
N THR A 263 -1.96 7.10 -8.45
CA THR A 263 -1.21 8.23 -7.88
C THR A 263 -1.98 8.79 -6.70
N SER A 264 -1.25 9.23 -5.69
CA SER A 264 -1.81 9.98 -4.57
C SER A 264 -0.89 11.15 -4.23
N SER A 265 -1.50 12.27 -3.88
CA SER A 265 -0.79 13.47 -3.44
C SER A 265 -1.54 14.05 -2.26
N PHE A 266 -0.87 14.16 -1.10
CA PHE A 266 -1.45 14.68 0.12
C PHE A 266 -0.62 15.83 0.66
N ASP A 267 -1.28 16.86 1.14
CA ASP A 267 -0.67 18.00 1.80
C ASP A 267 -1.30 18.29 3.16
N ASN A 268 -0.63 19.14 3.94
CA ASN A 268 -1.12 19.69 5.19
C ASN A 268 -1.14 21.23 5.09
N SER A 269 -2.31 21.80 5.17
CA SER A 269 -2.50 23.24 5.22
C SER A 269 -3.20 23.62 6.53
N ALA A 270 -2.49 24.35 7.40
CA ALA A 270 -3.02 24.82 8.69
C ALA A 270 -3.65 23.71 9.57
N GLY A 271 -3.00 22.55 9.66
CA GLY A 271 -3.46 21.39 10.46
C GLY A 271 -4.62 20.61 9.81
N LYS A 272 -4.88 20.84 8.52
CA LYS A 272 -5.86 20.11 7.72
C LYS A 272 -5.16 19.32 6.62
N ILE A 273 -5.41 18.03 6.58
CA ILE A 273 -4.94 17.15 5.51
C ILE A 273 -5.93 17.22 4.35
N GLY A 274 -5.39 17.41 3.16
CA GLY A 274 -6.11 17.31 1.90
C GLY A 274 -5.28 16.57 0.87
N GLY A 275 -5.92 16.11 -0.22
CA GLY A 275 -5.18 15.46 -1.28
C GLY A 275 -6.08 14.86 -2.35
N ASN A 276 -5.42 14.30 -3.36
CA ASN A 276 -6.04 13.66 -4.49
C ASN A 276 -5.56 12.21 -4.61
N ILE A 277 -6.44 11.36 -5.07
CA ILE A 277 -6.18 9.95 -5.38
C ILE A 277 -6.73 9.68 -6.77
N ASP A 278 -5.88 9.24 -7.69
CA ASP A 278 -6.25 8.88 -9.04
C ASP A 278 -5.84 7.43 -9.31
N TYR A 279 -6.80 6.58 -9.73
CA TYR A 279 -6.54 5.22 -10.18
C TYR A 279 -7.08 5.02 -11.59
N LYS A 280 -6.33 4.27 -12.40
CA LYS A 280 -6.71 3.89 -13.76
C LYS A 280 -6.29 2.46 -14.06
N VAL A 281 -7.15 1.72 -14.75
CA VAL A 281 -6.86 0.42 -15.37
C VAL A 281 -7.25 0.53 -16.84
N GLU A 282 -6.28 0.37 -17.75
CA GLU A 282 -6.52 0.58 -19.20
C GLU A 282 -7.12 -0.65 -19.90
N GLY A 283 -7.01 -1.84 -19.30
CA GLY A 283 -7.64 -3.05 -19.84
C GLY A 283 -8.04 -4.01 -18.73
N ILE A 284 -9.29 -4.47 -18.78
CA ILE A 284 -9.87 -5.45 -17.88
C ILE A 284 -10.38 -6.60 -18.74
N GLN A 285 -9.81 -7.79 -18.55
CA GLN A 285 -10.22 -9.00 -19.28
C GLN A 285 -10.64 -10.09 -18.28
N LEU A 286 -11.81 -10.67 -18.48
CA LEU A 286 -12.29 -11.85 -17.78
C LEU A 286 -12.45 -12.98 -18.80
N GLN A 287 -11.77 -14.11 -18.58
CA GLN A 287 -11.79 -15.26 -19.49
C GLN A 287 -11.58 -14.87 -20.96
N LYS A 288 -10.62 -13.96 -21.21
CA LYS A 288 -10.29 -13.36 -22.52
C LYS A 288 -11.34 -12.41 -23.11
N GLN A 289 -12.49 -12.18 -22.46
CA GLN A 289 -13.45 -11.16 -22.86
C GLN A 289 -12.96 -9.79 -22.37
N ASP A 290 -12.97 -8.79 -23.25
CA ASP A 290 -12.54 -7.42 -22.93
C ASP A 290 -13.69 -6.63 -22.29
N PHE A 291 -13.55 -6.26 -21.04
CA PHE A 291 -14.50 -5.44 -20.27
C PHE A 291 -14.20 -3.95 -20.32
N GLY A 292 -13.12 -3.55 -21.03
CA GLY A 292 -12.74 -2.15 -21.18
C GLY A 292 -11.82 -1.64 -20.07
N GLN A 293 -12.06 -0.42 -19.64
CA GLN A 293 -11.19 0.33 -18.71
C GLN A 293 -12.00 0.94 -17.57
N ALA A 294 -11.33 1.14 -16.41
CA ALA A 294 -11.91 1.81 -15.27
C ALA A 294 -10.99 2.94 -14.77
N ALA A 295 -11.59 4.00 -14.21
CA ALA A 295 -10.86 5.09 -13.60
C ALA A 295 -11.60 5.62 -12.37
N LEU A 296 -10.85 6.05 -11.37
CA LEU A 296 -11.33 6.71 -10.17
C LEU A 296 -10.52 7.98 -9.95
N LYS A 297 -11.21 9.11 -9.79
CA LYS A 297 -10.63 10.35 -9.28
C LYS A 297 -11.32 10.74 -7.99
N MET A 298 -10.55 10.85 -6.93
CA MET A 298 -11.05 11.18 -5.60
C MET A 298 -10.27 12.35 -5.01
N LYS A 299 -10.97 13.27 -4.39
CA LYS A 299 -10.38 14.36 -3.62
C LYS A 299 -10.86 14.27 -2.18
N LEU A 300 -9.91 14.33 -1.27
CA LEU A 300 -10.12 14.42 0.18
C LEU A 300 -9.74 15.84 0.64
N SER A 301 -10.51 16.43 1.53
CA SER A 301 -10.21 17.79 2.00
C SER A 301 -10.70 18.03 3.42
N GLN A 302 -10.02 18.95 4.12
CA GLN A 302 -10.38 19.43 5.46
C GLN A 302 -10.32 18.38 6.57
N PHE A 303 -9.59 17.25 6.39
CA PHE A 303 -9.39 16.27 7.46
C PHE A 303 -8.48 16.86 8.55
N ASP A 304 -8.91 16.83 9.80
CA ASP A 304 -8.12 17.28 10.93
C ASP A 304 -6.88 16.39 11.10
N ALA A 305 -5.67 16.98 11.03
CA ALA A 305 -4.42 16.21 11.02
C ALA A 305 -4.20 15.40 12.31
N GLN A 306 -4.60 15.94 13.47
CA GLN A 306 -4.51 15.21 14.74
C GLN A 306 -5.50 14.04 14.77
N ALA A 307 -6.70 14.21 14.23
CA ALA A 307 -7.68 13.13 14.12
C ALA A 307 -7.21 12.03 13.15
N VAL A 308 -6.60 12.41 12.02
CA VAL A 308 -5.99 11.46 11.08
C VAL A 308 -4.87 10.67 11.76
N LYS A 309 -3.99 11.35 12.52
CA LYS A 309 -2.93 10.67 13.28
C LYS A 309 -3.49 9.70 14.31
N ALA A 310 -4.45 10.14 15.11
CA ALA A 310 -5.09 9.32 16.13
C ALA A 310 -5.83 8.10 15.53
N PHE A 311 -6.51 8.30 14.39
CA PHE A 311 -7.12 7.22 13.61
C PHE A 311 -6.06 6.20 13.15
N SER A 312 -4.98 6.68 12.54
CA SER A 312 -3.91 5.82 12.04
C SER A 312 -3.26 4.99 13.16
N ASP A 313 -2.94 5.61 14.29
CA ASP A 313 -2.33 4.92 15.43
C ASP A 313 -3.26 3.84 15.99
N ARG A 314 -4.55 4.17 16.17
CA ARG A 314 -5.53 3.24 16.71
C ARG A 314 -5.85 2.11 15.75
N TYR A 315 -6.00 2.43 14.46
CA TYR A 315 -6.20 1.43 13.40
C TYR A 315 -5.04 0.43 13.36
N ASN A 316 -3.81 0.93 13.35
CA ASN A 316 -2.62 0.08 13.31
C ASN A 316 -2.51 -0.81 14.56
N ALA A 317 -2.77 -0.26 15.75
CA ALA A 317 -2.75 -1.05 16.99
C ALA A 317 -3.81 -2.17 16.97
N GLN A 318 -5.04 -1.86 16.55
CA GLN A 318 -6.11 -2.85 16.47
C GLN A 318 -5.89 -3.88 15.35
N MET A 319 -5.31 -3.48 14.21
CA MET A 319 -4.91 -4.42 13.16
C MET A 319 -3.84 -5.41 13.62
N GLN A 320 -2.87 -4.95 14.40
CA GLN A 320 -1.87 -5.82 14.99
C GLN A 320 -2.48 -6.79 16.00
N GLU A 321 -3.40 -6.32 16.85
CA GLU A 321 -4.16 -7.17 17.76
C GLU A 321 -4.96 -8.22 17.00
N LEU A 322 -5.67 -7.84 15.94
CA LEU A 322 -6.42 -8.76 15.07
C LEU A 322 -5.52 -9.85 14.49
N LEU A 323 -4.38 -9.45 13.90
CA LEU A 323 -3.44 -10.40 13.29
C LEU A 323 -2.71 -11.29 14.31
N SER A 324 -2.66 -10.89 15.59
CA SER A 324 -2.09 -11.70 16.67
C SER A 324 -3.03 -12.83 17.16
N GLN A 325 -4.32 -12.77 16.79
CA GLN A 325 -5.29 -13.79 17.17
C GLN A 325 -5.06 -15.09 16.39
N PRO A 326 -5.05 -16.25 17.05
CA PRO A 326 -4.84 -17.54 16.37
C PRO A 326 -5.88 -17.80 15.29
N GLY A 327 -5.43 -18.21 14.11
CA GLY A 327 -6.27 -18.61 12.98
C GLY A 327 -6.95 -17.48 12.21
N VAL A 328 -6.70 -16.21 12.54
CA VAL A 328 -7.27 -15.08 11.77
C VAL A 328 -6.55 -14.88 10.44
N ALA A 329 -5.23 -15.07 10.42
CA ALA A 329 -4.45 -14.91 9.18
C ALA A 329 -4.80 -15.98 8.13
N GLU A 330 -5.24 -17.16 8.57
CA GLU A 330 -5.62 -18.31 7.71
C GLU A 330 -7.13 -18.31 7.36
N ASP A 331 -7.95 -17.48 8.02
CA ASP A 331 -9.40 -17.39 7.79
C ASP A 331 -9.78 -16.05 7.15
N PRO A 332 -9.96 -15.98 5.81
CA PRO A 332 -10.27 -14.74 5.11
C PRO A 332 -11.57 -14.08 5.57
N ILE A 333 -12.58 -14.85 6.02
CA ILE A 333 -13.88 -14.33 6.47
C ILE A 333 -13.70 -13.61 7.81
N ARG A 334 -13.03 -14.25 8.77
CA ARG A 334 -12.74 -13.65 10.07
C ARG A 334 -11.83 -12.41 9.93
N TYR A 335 -10.82 -12.49 9.06
CA TYR A 335 -9.95 -11.36 8.77
C TYR A 335 -10.74 -10.17 8.22
N GLN A 336 -11.56 -10.38 7.18
CA GLN A 336 -12.38 -9.32 6.58
C GLN A 336 -13.38 -8.72 7.56
N ALA A 337 -14.05 -9.55 8.36
CA ALA A 337 -14.97 -9.10 9.39
C ALA A 337 -14.27 -8.23 10.45
N GLY A 338 -13.09 -8.65 10.91
CA GLY A 338 -12.27 -7.90 11.86
C GLY A 338 -11.80 -6.55 11.29
N VAL A 339 -11.29 -6.52 10.07
CA VAL A 339 -10.89 -5.28 9.37
C VAL A 339 -12.08 -4.33 9.24
N HIS A 340 -13.24 -4.84 8.81
CA HIS A 340 -14.45 -4.04 8.69
C HIS A 340 -14.88 -3.43 10.05
N GLN A 341 -14.89 -4.23 11.10
CA GLN A 341 -15.24 -3.76 12.45
C GLN A 341 -14.25 -2.67 12.93
N ILE A 342 -12.95 -2.88 12.78
CA ILE A 342 -11.92 -1.90 13.15
C ILE A 342 -12.13 -0.60 12.38
N LEU A 343 -12.33 -0.69 11.07
CA LEU A 343 -12.55 0.48 10.23
C LEU A 343 -13.78 1.25 10.68
N MET A 344 -14.94 0.59 10.78
CA MET A 344 -16.21 1.23 11.12
C MET A 344 -16.23 1.85 12.52
N SER A 345 -15.56 1.22 13.50
CA SER A 345 -15.46 1.77 14.86
C SER A 345 -14.59 3.02 14.96
N ASN A 346 -13.64 3.21 14.04
CA ASN A 346 -12.72 4.34 14.06
C ASN A 346 -13.09 5.47 13.07
N LEU A 347 -13.90 5.20 12.03
CA LEU A 347 -14.32 6.21 11.05
C LEU A 347 -14.87 7.50 11.66
N PRO A 348 -15.69 7.48 12.75
CA PRO A 348 -16.20 8.70 13.35
C PRO A 348 -15.12 9.69 13.80
N MET A 349 -13.89 9.21 14.10
CA MET A 349 -12.77 10.08 14.46
C MET A 349 -12.38 11.01 13.31
N LEU A 350 -12.50 10.54 12.07
CA LEU A 350 -12.14 11.29 10.87
C LEU A 350 -13.13 12.41 10.54
N LEU A 351 -14.30 12.42 11.15
CA LEU A 351 -15.33 13.48 10.95
C LEU A 351 -15.01 14.75 11.70
N LYS A 352 -14.04 14.72 12.62
CA LYS A 352 -13.58 15.92 13.32
C LYS A 352 -13.06 16.93 12.30
N GLY A 353 -13.50 18.20 12.46
CA GLY A 353 -13.08 19.31 11.61
C GLY A 353 -13.87 19.43 10.30
N SER A 354 -14.97 18.70 10.16
CA SER A 354 -15.89 18.82 9.01
C SER A 354 -15.24 18.52 7.66
N PRO A 355 -14.72 17.30 7.44
CA PRO A 355 -14.06 16.94 6.19
C PRO A 355 -15.04 16.88 5.01
N ALA A 356 -14.46 16.81 3.80
CA ALA A 356 -15.21 16.59 2.59
C ALA A 356 -14.54 15.56 1.70
N ILE A 357 -15.36 14.78 0.99
CA ILE A 357 -14.95 13.75 0.03
C ILE A 357 -15.64 14.05 -1.31
N SER A 358 -14.87 14.07 -2.37
CA SER A 358 -15.39 14.19 -3.75
C SER A 358 -14.86 13.04 -4.59
N ILE A 359 -15.75 12.39 -5.34
CA ILE A 359 -15.43 11.43 -6.40
C ILE A 359 -15.92 12.05 -7.71
N ALA A 360 -15.00 12.30 -8.65
CA ALA A 360 -15.36 12.98 -9.91
C ALA A 360 -14.38 12.63 -11.05
N PRO A 361 -14.67 11.59 -11.81
CA PRO A 361 -15.62 10.50 -11.60
C PRO A 361 -15.00 9.21 -11.06
N LEU A 362 -15.85 8.27 -10.63
CA LEU A 362 -15.60 6.83 -10.82
C LEU A 362 -16.23 6.45 -12.18
N SER A 363 -15.45 5.95 -13.11
CA SER A 363 -15.93 5.60 -14.45
C SER A 363 -15.55 4.20 -14.87
N TRP A 364 -16.40 3.61 -15.68
CA TRP A 364 -16.16 2.37 -16.41
C TRP A 364 -16.57 2.56 -17.87
N LYS A 365 -15.66 2.25 -18.79
CA LYS A 365 -15.82 2.49 -20.22
C LYS A 365 -15.44 1.24 -21.01
N ASN A 366 -16.27 0.86 -21.97
CA ASN A 366 -15.97 -0.10 -23.02
C ASN A 366 -16.17 0.52 -24.42
N ASP A 367 -16.16 -0.29 -25.47
CA ASP A 367 -16.35 0.14 -26.88
C ASP A 367 -17.76 0.68 -27.20
N LYS A 368 -18.77 0.45 -26.33
CA LYS A 368 -20.16 0.88 -26.51
C LYS A 368 -20.52 2.14 -25.72
N GLY A 369 -19.71 2.55 -24.77
CA GLY A 369 -19.99 3.75 -23.99
C GLY A 369 -19.25 3.82 -22.67
N GLU A 370 -19.68 4.77 -21.82
CA GLU A 370 -19.12 5.02 -20.51
C GLU A 370 -20.21 5.22 -19.47
N SER A 371 -20.07 4.55 -18.32
CA SER A 371 -20.89 4.74 -17.12
C SER A 371 -20.08 5.49 -16.07
N THR A 372 -20.71 6.42 -15.36
CA THR A 372 -20.01 7.28 -14.40
C THR A 372 -20.78 7.41 -13.09
N PHE A 373 -20.02 7.52 -12.01
CA PHE A 373 -20.53 7.90 -10.69
C PHE A 373 -19.76 9.10 -10.17
N ASN A 374 -20.50 10.13 -9.75
CA ASN A 374 -19.95 11.32 -9.11
C ASN A 374 -20.55 11.46 -7.73
N LEU A 375 -19.76 11.92 -6.77
CA LEU A 375 -20.14 12.12 -5.39
C LEU A 375 -19.43 13.35 -4.83
N ASN A 376 -20.18 14.23 -4.16
CA ASN A 376 -19.65 15.27 -3.27
C ASN A 376 -20.34 15.12 -1.93
N ALA A 377 -19.60 14.80 -0.89
CA ALA A 377 -20.09 14.66 0.47
C ALA A 377 -19.32 15.62 1.40
N ASN A 378 -20.04 16.47 2.09
CA ASN A 378 -19.50 17.34 3.14
C ASN A 378 -20.05 16.84 4.48
N PHE A 379 -19.19 16.71 5.46
CA PHE A 379 -19.55 16.20 6.77
C PHE A 379 -19.57 17.29 7.83
N ASN A 380 -20.35 17.08 8.88
CA ASN A 380 -20.29 17.87 10.10
C ASN A 380 -19.30 17.24 11.07
N ASP A 381 -18.77 18.04 11.98
CA ASP A 381 -18.07 17.52 13.16
C ASP A 381 -19.11 17.08 14.21
N PRO A 382 -19.27 15.76 14.47
CA PRO A 382 -20.29 15.29 15.42
C PRO A 382 -20.02 15.75 16.85
N SER A 383 -18.79 16.12 17.20
CA SER A 383 -18.43 16.62 18.53
C SER A 383 -18.87 18.04 18.79
N ALA A 384 -19.19 18.78 17.73
CA ALA A 384 -19.72 20.16 17.84
C ALA A 384 -21.19 20.23 18.23
N VAL A 385 -21.91 19.09 18.21
CA VAL A 385 -23.35 19.01 18.51
C VAL A 385 -23.56 18.30 19.85
N THR A 386 -24.17 18.99 20.81
CA THR A 386 -24.53 18.45 22.13
C THR A 386 -25.86 17.70 22.08
N GLY A 387 -26.02 16.67 22.89
CA GLY A 387 -27.24 15.84 22.99
C GLY A 387 -27.12 14.55 22.19
N GLU A 388 -27.99 13.57 22.47
CA GLU A 388 -28.07 12.30 21.76
C GLU A 388 -29.04 12.41 20.58
N ALA A 389 -28.66 11.83 19.44
CA ALA A 389 -29.56 11.71 18.29
C ALA A 389 -30.48 10.50 18.54
N GLN A 390 -31.76 10.77 18.76
CA GLN A 390 -32.77 9.73 19.10
C GLN A 390 -33.39 9.09 17.86
N THR A 391 -33.25 9.67 16.69
CA THR A 391 -33.80 9.18 15.43
C THR A 391 -32.71 9.00 14.38
N LEU A 392 -32.96 8.10 13.40
CA LEU A 392 -32.05 7.89 12.30
C LEU A 392 -31.83 9.17 11.47
N SER A 393 -32.87 9.98 11.26
CA SER A 393 -32.76 11.27 10.59
C SER A 393 -31.84 12.23 11.36
N ALA A 394 -31.98 12.32 12.69
CA ALA A 394 -31.12 13.15 13.53
C ALA A 394 -29.67 12.65 13.53
N MET A 395 -29.43 11.33 13.44
CA MET A 395 -28.08 10.78 13.29
C MET A 395 -27.45 11.17 11.96
N VAL A 396 -28.20 11.09 10.85
CA VAL A 396 -27.73 11.51 9.53
C VAL A 396 -27.45 13.01 9.51
N ASP A 397 -28.36 13.85 10.00
CA ASP A 397 -28.20 15.32 10.08
C ASP A 397 -26.99 15.71 10.93
N ARG A 398 -26.68 14.94 11.97
CA ARG A 398 -25.52 15.19 12.83
C ARG A 398 -24.19 14.96 12.10
N VAL A 399 -24.16 14.00 11.19
CA VAL A 399 -22.93 13.56 10.50
C VAL A 399 -22.80 14.20 9.12
N LEU A 400 -23.88 14.31 8.37
CA LEU A 400 -23.90 14.72 6.98
C LEU A 400 -24.40 16.16 6.83
N LYS A 401 -23.53 17.05 6.34
CA LYS A 401 -23.88 18.44 6.05
C LYS A 401 -24.59 18.57 4.70
N SER A 402 -24.01 17.94 3.68
CA SER A 402 -24.58 17.90 2.34
C SER A 402 -24.06 16.71 1.56
N LEU A 403 -24.89 16.20 0.66
CA LEU A 403 -24.55 15.17 -0.31
C LEU A 403 -25.07 15.59 -1.68
N ASP A 404 -24.25 15.41 -2.70
CA ASP A 404 -24.65 15.48 -4.10
C ASP A 404 -24.05 14.27 -4.81
N SER A 405 -24.89 13.39 -5.33
CA SER A 405 -24.44 12.22 -6.07
C SER A 405 -25.21 12.04 -7.36
N LYS A 406 -24.50 11.60 -8.39
CA LYS A 406 -25.08 11.29 -9.71
C LYS A 406 -24.46 10.02 -10.26
N LEU A 407 -25.30 9.04 -10.54
CA LEU A 407 -24.96 7.82 -11.26
C LEU A 407 -25.56 7.88 -12.68
N VAL A 408 -24.75 7.61 -13.67
CA VAL A 408 -25.17 7.48 -15.06
C VAL A 408 -24.70 6.13 -15.58
N ILE A 409 -25.62 5.23 -15.90
CA ILE A 409 -25.32 3.93 -16.50
C ILE A 409 -25.71 4.02 -17.97
N ASN A 410 -24.71 3.93 -18.85
CA ASN A 410 -24.94 3.87 -20.29
C ASN A 410 -25.47 2.47 -20.65
N MET A 411 -26.70 2.39 -21.16
CA MET A 411 -27.37 1.11 -21.44
C MET A 411 -26.64 0.26 -22.48
N PRO A 412 -26.19 0.80 -23.65
CA PRO A 412 -25.38 0.03 -24.58
C PRO A 412 -24.10 -0.56 -23.96
N MET A 413 -23.41 0.23 -23.14
CA MET A 413 -22.22 -0.22 -22.42
C MET A 413 -22.55 -1.34 -21.42
N ALA A 414 -23.63 -1.19 -20.65
CA ALA A 414 -24.09 -2.18 -19.68
C ALA A 414 -24.52 -3.48 -20.36
N THR A 415 -25.25 -3.39 -21.49
CA THR A 415 -25.67 -4.55 -22.28
C THR A 415 -24.46 -5.32 -22.80
N GLU A 416 -23.46 -4.64 -23.37
CA GLU A 416 -22.23 -5.28 -23.84
C GLU A 416 -21.48 -5.95 -22.69
N THR A 417 -21.43 -5.31 -21.53
CA THR A 417 -20.81 -5.89 -20.32
C THR A 417 -21.51 -7.18 -19.91
N MET A 418 -22.85 -7.18 -19.83
CA MET A 418 -23.64 -8.36 -19.46
C MET A 418 -23.58 -9.46 -20.54
N HIS A 419 -23.53 -9.09 -21.82
CA HIS A 419 -23.31 -10.03 -22.93
C HIS A 419 -21.98 -10.78 -22.75
N LYS A 420 -20.87 -10.05 -22.46
CA LYS A 420 -19.56 -10.64 -22.23
C LYS A 420 -19.52 -11.52 -20.96
N VAL A 421 -20.27 -11.17 -19.93
CA VAL A 421 -20.48 -12.06 -18.76
C VAL A 421 -21.14 -13.36 -19.20
N GLY A 422 -22.23 -13.28 -19.95
CA GLY A 422 -22.90 -14.48 -20.47
C GLY A 422 -21.98 -15.38 -21.32
N LEU A 423 -21.16 -14.78 -22.18
CA LEU A 423 -20.15 -15.54 -22.95
C LEU A 423 -19.11 -16.22 -22.03
N ALA A 424 -18.67 -15.54 -20.98
CA ALA A 424 -17.73 -16.10 -20.00
C ALA A 424 -18.37 -17.25 -19.18
N GLU A 425 -19.68 -17.21 -18.94
CA GLU A 425 -20.46 -18.28 -18.32
C GLU A 425 -20.78 -19.45 -19.25
N GLY A 426 -20.45 -19.32 -20.55
CA GLY A 426 -20.60 -20.39 -21.54
C GLY A 426 -21.90 -20.35 -22.33
N TYR A 427 -22.70 -19.28 -22.24
CA TYR A 427 -23.89 -19.12 -23.11
C TYR A 427 -23.47 -18.91 -24.58
N GLN A 428 -24.34 -19.34 -25.51
CA GLN A 428 -24.16 -19.01 -26.92
C GLN A 428 -24.35 -17.50 -27.14
N ALA A 429 -23.69 -16.93 -28.14
CA ALA A 429 -23.66 -15.49 -28.38
C ALA A 429 -25.06 -14.85 -28.48
N ASP A 430 -25.96 -15.47 -29.23
CA ASP A 430 -27.35 -14.97 -29.41
C ASP A 430 -28.15 -15.03 -28.09
N ASP A 431 -27.97 -16.05 -27.28
CA ASP A 431 -28.67 -16.20 -26.00
C ASP A 431 -28.09 -15.24 -24.96
N ALA A 432 -26.76 -15.10 -24.90
CA ALA A 432 -26.08 -14.13 -24.05
C ALA A 432 -26.55 -12.69 -24.39
N GLN A 433 -26.68 -12.35 -25.68
CA GLN A 433 -27.14 -11.03 -26.09
C GLN A 433 -28.61 -10.78 -25.70
N LYS A 434 -29.50 -11.73 -25.91
CA LYS A 434 -30.92 -11.61 -25.50
C LYS A 434 -31.05 -11.47 -23.98
N LEU A 435 -30.30 -12.26 -23.22
CA LEU A 435 -30.31 -12.21 -21.77
C LEU A 435 -29.79 -10.85 -21.26
N ALA A 436 -28.68 -10.34 -21.82
CA ALA A 436 -28.13 -9.05 -21.49
C ALA A 436 -29.12 -7.91 -21.74
N ASP A 437 -29.78 -7.91 -22.91
CA ASP A 437 -30.80 -6.92 -23.23
C ASP A 437 -31.97 -6.97 -22.24
N GLN A 438 -32.46 -8.16 -21.91
CA GLN A 438 -33.54 -8.33 -20.95
C GLN A 438 -33.15 -7.86 -19.56
N GLN A 439 -31.96 -8.21 -19.09
CA GLN A 439 -31.45 -7.81 -17.76
C GLN A 439 -31.33 -6.29 -17.64
N VAL A 440 -30.68 -5.63 -18.62
CA VAL A 440 -30.49 -4.16 -18.57
C VAL A 440 -31.80 -3.42 -18.66
N LYS A 441 -32.72 -3.83 -19.58
CA LYS A 441 -34.07 -3.26 -19.67
C LYS A 441 -34.90 -3.53 -18.41
N GLY A 442 -34.78 -4.73 -17.83
CA GLY A 442 -35.44 -5.09 -16.57
C GLY A 442 -34.97 -4.22 -15.40
N LEU A 443 -33.65 -4.01 -15.26
CA LEU A 443 -33.08 -3.12 -14.24
C LEU A 443 -33.57 -1.67 -14.43
N ALA A 444 -33.60 -1.16 -15.66
CA ALA A 444 -34.13 0.15 -15.96
C ALA A 444 -35.60 0.30 -15.55
N ALA A 445 -36.44 -0.67 -15.93
CA ALA A 445 -37.88 -0.68 -15.59
C ALA A 445 -38.12 -0.79 -14.07
N MET A 446 -37.39 -1.66 -13.39
CA MET A 446 -37.48 -1.79 -11.93
C MET A 446 -37.05 -0.50 -11.23
N GLY A 447 -35.92 0.09 -11.65
CA GLY A 447 -35.46 1.36 -11.09
C GLY A 447 -36.47 2.50 -11.24
N GLN A 448 -37.16 2.57 -12.40
CA GLN A 448 -38.24 3.52 -12.65
C GLN A 448 -39.49 3.21 -11.80
N MET A 449 -39.88 1.95 -11.69
CA MET A 449 -41.03 1.52 -10.89
C MET A 449 -40.87 1.92 -9.41
N PHE A 450 -39.69 1.77 -8.85
CA PHE A 450 -39.37 2.19 -7.49
C PHE A 450 -38.95 3.66 -7.37
N ARG A 451 -38.99 4.42 -8.47
CA ARG A 451 -38.53 5.82 -8.55
C ARG A 451 -37.08 6.04 -8.11
N LEU A 452 -36.26 5.00 -8.19
CA LEU A 452 -34.82 5.06 -7.89
C LEU A 452 -34.03 5.62 -9.06
N THR A 453 -34.51 5.42 -10.30
CA THR A 453 -33.85 5.88 -11.51
C THR A 453 -34.80 6.56 -12.46
N GLN A 454 -34.23 7.34 -13.38
CA GLN A 454 -34.91 7.89 -14.56
C GLN A 454 -34.19 7.41 -15.81
N GLN A 455 -34.89 7.17 -16.89
CA GLN A 455 -34.29 6.93 -18.19
C GLN A 455 -34.14 8.26 -18.94
N GLN A 456 -32.94 8.60 -19.34
CA GLN A 456 -32.62 9.78 -20.14
C GLN A 456 -31.88 9.31 -21.38
N ASP A 457 -32.51 9.36 -22.54
CA ASP A 457 -32.00 8.78 -23.80
C ASP A 457 -31.63 7.28 -23.59
N ASN A 458 -30.35 6.93 -23.84
CA ASN A 458 -29.82 5.59 -23.63
C ASN A 458 -29.13 5.41 -22.26
N ASN A 459 -29.47 6.23 -21.28
CA ASN A 459 -28.88 6.14 -19.95
C ASN A 459 -29.93 5.91 -18.86
N ILE A 460 -29.55 5.10 -17.87
CA ILE A 460 -30.23 4.99 -16.59
C ILE A 460 -29.53 5.99 -15.68
N VAL A 461 -30.28 6.98 -15.17
CA VAL A 461 -29.73 8.06 -14.35
C VAL A 461 -30.34 8.07 -12.96
N THR A 462 -29.51 8.23 -11.96
CA THR A 462 -29.93 8.48 -10.57
C THR A 462 -29.23 9.71 -10.07
N SER A 463 -29.97 10.64 -9.45
CA SER A 463 -29.42 11.77 -8.73
C SER A 463 -29.99 11.83 -7.32
N LEU A 464 -29.13 12.03 -6.34
CA LEU A 464 -29.51 12.19 -4.94
C LEU A 464 -28.79 13.39 -4.36
N GLN A 465 -29.57 14.37 -3.92
CA GLN A 465 -29.06 15.55 -3.22
C GLN A 465 -29.68 15.59 -1.82
N TYR A 466 -28.85 15.94 -0.85
CA TYR A 466 -29.24 16.16 0.53
C TYR A 466 -28.63 17.45 1.04
N THR A 467 -29.44 18.25 1.72
CA THR A 467 -28.96 19.45 2.43
C THR A 467 -29.98 19.82 3.52
N ASN A 468 -29.53 20.02 4.75
CA ASN A 468 -30.33 20.53 5.87
C ASN A 468 -31.68 19.77 6.06
N GLY A 469 -31.64 18.45 6.15
CA GLY A 469 -32.81 17.61 6.35
C GLY A 469 -33.74 17.47 5.12
N GLN A 470 -33.38 18.06 3.98
CA GLN A 470 -34.12 17.94 2.73
C GLN A 470 -33.39 17.05 1.73
N VAL A 471 -34.14 16.15 1.12
CA VAL A 471 -33.65 15.23 0.09
C VAL A 471 -34.34 15.57 -1.24
N ASN A 472 -33.56 15.60 -2.31
CA ASN A 472 -34.04 15.63 -3.67
C ASN A 472 -33.56 14.38 -4.40
N MET A 473 -34.46 13.45 -4.67
CA MET A 473 -34.19 12.21 -5.38
C MET A 473 -34.79 12.29 -6.77
N ASN A 474 -33.94 12.38 -7.80
CA ASN A 474 -34.36 12.46 -9.21
C ASN A 474 -35.37 13.60 -9.52
N GLY A 475 -35.32 14.71 -8.78
CA GLY A 475 -36.25 15.83 -8.89
C GLY A 475 -37.41 15.81 -7.85
N ASP A 476 -37.66 14.66 -7.23
CA ASP A 476 -38.67 14.56 -6.15
C ASP A 476 -38.08 15.09 -4.84
N LYS A 477 -38.65 16.17 -4.31
CA LYS A 477 -38.25 16.81 -3.05
C LYS A 477 -39.06 16.23 -1.89
N MET A 478 -38.36 15.85 -0.82
CA MET A 478 -38.96 15.29 0.39
C MET A 478 -38.10 15.57 1.61
N THR A 479 -38.64 15.38 2.81
CA THR A 479 -37.82 15.42 4.03
C THR A 479 -36.94 14.17 4.13
N LEU A 480 -35.85 14.25 4.88
CA LEU A 480 -35.00 13.08 5.16
C LEU A 480 -35.78 11.94 5.79
N GLU A 481 -36.71 12.22 6.71
CA GLU A 481 -37.57 11.23 7.36
C GLU A 481 -38.46 10.51 6.34
N GLN A 482 -39.07 11.25 5.39
CA GLN A 482 -39.86 10.67 4.31
C GLN A 482 -39.00 9.81 3.37
N PHE A 483 -37.79 10.24 3.08
CA PHE A 483 -36.85 9.48 2.27
C PHE A 483 -36.44 8.16 2.95
N LEU A 484 -36.05 8.21 4.22
CA LEU A 484 -35.69 7.04 5.00
C LEU A 484 -36.86 6.07 5.12
N SER A 485 -38.07 6.57 5.41
CA SER A 485 -39.29 5.76 5.48
C SER A 485 -39.62 5.08 4.15
N ARG A 486 -39.45 5.78 3.03
CA ARG A 486 -39.79 5.26 1.70
C ARG A 486 -38.80 4.22 1.19
N TYR A 487 -37.47 4.41 1.43
CA TYR A 487 -36.42 3.65 0.76
C TYR A 487 -35.57 2.77 1.69
N MET A 488 -35.57 3.01 3.01
CA MET A 488 -34.71 2.28 3.96
C MET A 488 -35.46 1.43 4.98
N LEU A 489 -36.72 1.72 5.30
CA LEU A 489 -37.52 0.90 6.22
C LEU A 489 -37.98 -0.45 5.63
N GLY A 490 -37.63 -0.76 4.37
CA GLY A 490 -37.81 -2.07 3.76
C GLY A 490 -36.60 -3.00 3.91
N MET A 491 -35.51 -2.56 4.49
CA MET A 491 -34.38 -3.44 4.82
C MET A 491 -34.62 -4.11 6.16
N PRO A 492 -34.48 -5.44 6.28
CA PRO A 492 -34.63 -6.11 7.57
C PRO A 492 -33.61 -5.51 8.54
N THR A 493 -34.12 -4.94 9.62
CA THR A 493 -33.29 -4.58 10.78
C THR A 493 -32.64 -5.86 11.29
N SER A 494 -31.36 -5.78 11.65
CA SER A 494 -30.53 -6.88 12.13
C SER A 494 -31.05 -7.59 13.41
N GLU A 495 -32.27 -7.30 13.87
CA GLU A 495 -32.95 -7.93 15.02
C GLU A 495 -33.67 -9.24 14.67
N GLY A 496 -33.63 -9.73 13.44
CA GLY A 496 -34.37 -10.90 12.97
C GLY A 496 -33.56 -12.13 12.58
N MET A 497 -32.27 -12.22 12.93
CA MET A 497 -31.55 -13.50 12.78
C MET A 497 -31.76 -14.36 14.04
N PRO A 498 -32.34 -15.58 13.93
CA PRO A 498 -32.37 -16.51 15.05
C PRO A 498 -30.94 -16.93 15.39
N GLN A 499 -30.68 -17.02 16.70
CA GLN A 499 -29.45 -17.48 17.32
C GLN A 499 -29.09 -18.91 16.92
#